data_c946ee4b9861e93feb4ddd9f3c371aa2
#
_entry.id   c946ee4b9861e93feb4ddd9f3c371aa2
#
_cell.length_a   1.000
_cell.length_b   1.000
_cell.length_c   1.000
_cell.angle_alpha   90.00
_cell.angle_beta   90.00
_cell.angle_gamma   90.00
#
_symmetry.space_group_name_H-M   'P 1'
#
loop_
_entity.id
_entity.type
_entity.pdbx_description
1 polymer ?
#
loop_
_entity_poly.entity_id
_entity_poly.type
_entity_poly.pdbx_seq_one_letter_code
_entity_poly.pdbx_strand_id
1 'polypeptide(L)'
;LVAETQPKVRIRFSTSNPQDMSLDVLTVMQKYENICNYIHLPVQSGSNRILKKMNRQHTREEYMKLIDNIRRLIPKCGISHDMIAGFPSETDQDHQDTLGLMDYVKYDFGFMFAYSERPGTLAARKIEDDVPDPIKKKRLSQIIEKQQQHSQIRTKAFLGQTVCVLIEK
;
A
#
# COMPACT_ATOMS: atom_id res chain seq x y z
N LEU A 1 -24.06 -9.63 -1.26
CA LEU A 1 -24.33 -10.03 -2.64
C LEU A 1 -23.50 -11.26 -3.02
N VAL A 2 -22.29 -11.13 -3.63
CA VAL A 2 -21.47 -12.33 -3.96
C VAL A 2 -21.14 -13.16 -2.71
N ALA A 3 -20.81 -12.53 -1.59
CA ALA A 3 -20.51 -13.21 -0.33
C ALA A 3 -21.73 -14.01 0.22
N GLU A 4 -22.93 -13.51 0.03
CA GLU A 4 -24.17 -14.17 0.46
C GLU A 4 -24.54 -15.34 -0.44
N THR A 5 -24.40 -15.18 -1.75
CA THR A 5 -24.78 -16.20 -2.73
C THR A 5 -23.80 -17.38 -2.75
N GLN A 6 -22.56 -17.16 -2.35
CA GLN A 6 -21.48 -18.16 -2.35
C GLN A 6 -20.74 -18.19 -1.01
N PRO A 7 -21.39 -18.56 0.12
CA PRO A 7 -20.81 -18.47 1.46
C PRO A 7 -19.60 -19.38 1.69
N LYS A 8 -19.44 -20.43 0.88
CA LYS A 8 -18.30 -21.36 0.95
C LYS A 8 -17.10 -20.95 0.09
N VAL A 9 -17.28 -19.94 -0.76
CA VAL A 9 -16.21 -19.46 -1.64
C VAL A 9 -15.47 -18.32 -0.98
N ARG A 10 -14.14 -18.40 -0.96
CA ARG A 10 -13.26 -17.34 -0.46
C ARG A 10 -13.23 -16.20 -1.48
N ILE A 11 -13.55 -14.98 -1.05
CA ILE A 11 -13.60 -13.80 -1.90
C ILE A 11 -12.37 -12.95 -1.65
N ARG A 12 -11.65 -12.62 -2.71
CA ARG A 12 -10.54 -11.67 -2.72
C ARG A 12 -10.81 -10.58 -3.76
N PHE A 13 -10.40 -9.37 -3.47
CA PHE A 13 -10.50 -8.26 -4.40
C PHE A 13 -9.23 -7.42 -4.34
N SER A 14 -9.00 -6.63 -5.38
CA SER A 14 -7.91 -5.68 -5.44
C SER A 14 -8.47 -4.29 -5.67
N THR A 15 -7.89 -3.29 -5.04
CA THR A 15 -8.20 -1.88 -5.30
C THR A 15 -7.06 -1.25 -6.07
N SER A 16 -7.39 -0.33 -6.97
CA SER A 16 -6.39 0.44 -7.71
C SER A 16 -6.14 1.82 -7.09
N ASN A 17 -7.08 2.28 -6.24
CA ASN A 17 -7.02 3.60 -5.63
C ASN A 17 -7.52 3.55 -4.17
N PRO A 18 -6.81 4.17 -3.20
CA PRO A 18 -7.28 4.29 -1.82
C PRO A 18 -8.68 4.90 -1.67
N GLN A 19 -9.09 5.79 -2.57
CA GLN A 19 -10.42 6.43 -2.55
C GLN A 19 -11.58 5.45 -2.79
N ASP A 20 -11.33 4.33 -3.47
CA ASP A 20 -12.35 3.31 -3.73
C ASP A 20 -12.67 2.48 -2.49
N MET A 21 -11.85 2.60 -1.42
CA MET A 21 -12.02 1.89 -0.16
C MET A 21 -12.89 2.70 0.81
N SER A 22 -14.20 2.69 0.59
CA SER A 22 -15.16 3.37 1.46
C SER A 22 -15.39 2.62 2.78
N LEU A 23 -15.97 3.31 3.77
CA LEU A 23 -16.38 2.67 5.04
C LEU A 23 -17.41 1.56 4.82
N ASP A 24 -18.28 1.68 3.81
CA ASP A 24 -19.28 0.65 3.48
C ASP A 24 -18.59 -0.64 3.02
N VAL A 25 -17.53 -0.55 2.21
CA VAL A 25 -16.74 -1.72 1.80
C VAL A 25 -16.11 -2.39 3.04
N LEU A 26 -15.52 -1.61 3.94
CA LEU A 26 -14.92 -2.14 5.18
C LEU A 26 -15.98 -2.80 6.08
N THR A 27 -17.17 -2.22 6.18
CA THR A 27 -18.30 -2.79 6.94
C THR A 27 -18.76 -4.12 6.35
N VAL A 28 -18.84 -4.22 5.02
CA VAL A 28 -19.16 -5.47 4.32
C VAL A 28 -18.07 -6.52 4.55
N MET A 29 -16.79 -6.14 4.49
CA MET A 29 -15.69 -7.07 4.80
C MET A 29 -15.77 -7.60 6.23
N GLN A 30 -16.11 -6.74 7.19
CA GLN A 30 -16.28 -7.14 8.59
C GLN A 30 -17.46 -8.11 8.77
N LYS A 31 -18.53 -7.93 8.01
CA LYS A 31 -19.77 -8.71 8.13
C LYS A 31 -19.64 -10.14 7.61
N TYR A 32 -18.87 -10.36 6.54
CA TYR A 32 -18.84 -11.64 5.83
C TYR A 32 -17.49 -12.34 5.99
N GLU A 33 -17.46 -13.47 6.70
CA GLU A 33 -16.23 -14.23 7.00
C GLU A 33 -15.53 -14.82 5.76
N ASN A 34 -16.28 -15.02 4.67
CA ASN A 34 -15.74 -15.53 3.41
C ASN A 34 -15.04 -14.44 2.56
N ILE A 35 -15.08 -13.16 2.98
CA ILE A 35 -14.26 -12.11 2.39
C ILE A 35 -12.91 -12.11 3.12
N CYS A 36 -11.83 -12.28 2.36
CA CYS A 36 -10.49 -12.31 2.93
C CYS A 36 -10.11 -10.98 3.56
N ASN A 37 -9.59 -11.02 4.79
CA ASN A 37 -9.10 -9.86 5.53
C ASN A 37 -7.73 -9.40 4.99
N TYR A 38 -7.71 -8.98 3.73
CA TYR A 38 -6.52 -8.49 3.04
C TYR A 38 -6.91 -7.42 2.04
N ILE A 39 -6.20 -6.29 2.08
CA ILE A 39 -6.41 -5.16 1.19
C ILE A 39 -5.08 -4.79 0.53
N HIS A 40 -5.06 -4.77 -0.81
CA HIS A 40 -4.00 -4.13 -1.56
C HIS A 40 -4.37 -2.66 -1.76
N LEU A 41 -3.56 -1.74 -1.23
CA LEU A 41 -3.86 -0.31 -1.17
C LEU A 41 -2.69 0.53 -1.69
N PRO A 42 -2.57 0.70 -3.02
CA PRO A 42 -1.46 1.41 -3.66
C PRO A 42 -1.42 2.89 -3.25
N VAL A 43 -0.41 3.30 -2.49
CA VAL A 43 -0.24 4.70 -2.05
C VAL A 43 0.72 5.49 -2.94
N GLN A 44 1.73 4.84 -3.48
CA GLN A 44 2.77 5.33 -4.39
C GLN A 44 3.83 6.22 -3.72
N SER A 45 3.48 7.13 -2.81
CA SER A 45 4.39 8.01 -2.06
C SER A 45 3.76 8.42 -0.73
N GLY A 46 4.58 8.74 0.25
CA GLY A 46 4.16 9.32 1.53
C GLY A 46 4.19 10.86 1.54
N SER A 47 4.58 11.50 0.45
CA SER A 47 4.62 12.96 0.34
C SER A 47 3.41 13.50 -0.44
N ASN A 48 2.66 14.44 0.16
CA ASN A 48 1.55 15.12 -0.51
C ASN A 48 1.99 15.84 -1.78
N ARG A 49 3.20 16.41 -1.78
CA ARG A 49 3.77 17.09 -2.93
C ARG A 49 3.97 16.13 -4.11
N ILE A 50 4.50 14.95 -3.84
CA ILE A 50 4.74 13.91 -4.86
C ILE A 50 3.42 13.28 -5.28
N LEU A 51 2.50 12.97 -4.37
CA LEU A 51 1.16 12.47 -4.70
C LEU A 51 0.44 13.40 -5.68
N LYS A 52 0.48 14.71 -5.44
CA LYS A 52 -0.10 15.71 -6.35
C LYS A 52 0.55 15.67 -7.74
N LYS A 53 1.89 15.53 -7.81
CA LYS A 53 2.61 15.41 -9.11
C LYS A 53 2.31 14.11 -9.84
N MET A 54 2.05 13.02 -9.10
CA MET A 54 1.58 11.75 -9.64
C MET A 54 0.09 11.78 -10.05
N ASN A 55 -0.58 12.92 -9.91
CA ASN A 55 -2.02 13.10 -10.12
C ASN A 55 -2.86 12.14 -9.24
N ARG A 56 -2.40 11.86 -8.02
CA ARG A 56 -3.17 11.12 -7.03
C ARG A 56 -4.16 12.06 -6.34
N GLN A 57 -5.37 11.55 -6.10
CA GLN A 57 -6.49 12.35 -5.61
C GLN A 57 -6.63 12.30 -4.08
N HIS A 58 -5.71 11.62 -3.39
CA HIS A 58 -5.69 11.50 -1.94
C HIS A 58 -4.45 12.17 -1.36
N THR A 59 -4.56 12.60 -0.13
CA THR A 59 -3.45 13.08 0.68
C THR A 59 -2.91 11.97 1.60
N ARG A 60 -1.72 12.20 2.15
CA ARG A 60 -1.13 11.34 3.19
C ARG A 60 -2.07 11.18 4.38
N GLU A 61 -2.68 12.28 4.83
CA GLU A 61 -3.55 12.32 6.01
C GLU A 61 -4.84 11.53 5.78
N GLU A 62 -5.44 11.66 4.60
CA GLU A 62 -6.62 10.88 4.20
C GLU A 62 -6.28 9.39 4.14
N TYR A 63 -5.10 9.05 3.60
CA TYR A 63 -4.61 7.68 3.56
C TYR A 63 -4.42 7.12 4.99
N MET A 64 -3.76 7.86 5.88
CA MET A 64 -3.57 7.46 7.29
C MET A 64 -4.91 7.24 7.99
N LYS A 65 -5.89 8.15 7.80
CA LYS A 65 -7.25 7.99 8.33
C LYS A 65 -7.95 6.73 7.81
N LEU A 66 -7.74 6.39 6.53
CA LEU A 66 -8.25 5.14 5.97
C LEU A 66 -7.60 3.93 6.65
N ILE A 67 -6.28 3.93 6.84
CA ILE A 67 -5.56 2.88 7.58
C ILE A 67 -6.12 2.70 9.00
N ASP A 68 -6.37 3.79 9.72
CA ASP A 68 -6.95 3.75 11.05
C ASP A 68 -8.34 3.10 11.05
N ASN A 69 -9.17 3.44 10.07
CA ASN A 69 -10.48 2.82 9.89
C ASN A 69 -10.37 1.31 9.60
N ILE A 70 -9.45 0.90 8.73
CA ILE A 70 -9.19 -0.51 8.43
C ILE A 70 -8.77 -1.25 9.72
N ARG A 71 -7.79 -0.71 10.45
CA ARG A 71 -7.28 -1.33 11.69
C ARG A 71 -8.36 -1.40 12.79
N ARG A 72 -9.25 -0.40 12.87
CA ARG A 72 -10.35 -0.38 13.81
C ARG A 72 -11.45 -1.39 13.48
N LEU A 73 -11.85 -1.47 12.22
CA LEU A 73 -12.95 -2.34 11.77
C LEU A 73 -12.50 -3.78 11.54
N ILE A 74 -11.29 -3.97 11.05
CA ILE A 74 -10.72 -5.28 10.70
C ILE A 74 -9.30 -5.38 11.31
N PRO A 75 -9.15 -5.57 12.63
CA PRO A 75 -7.84 -5.48 13.31
C PRO A 75 -6.76 -6.42 12.75
N LYS A 76 -7.16 -7.57 12.19
CA LYS A 76 -6.25 -8.57 11.61
C LYS A 76 -6.08 -8.42 10.08
N CYS A 77 -6.54 -7.30 9.50
CA CYS A 77 -6.41 -7.09 8.06
C CYS A 77 -4.95 -7.00 7.64
N GLY A 78 -4.55 -7.83 6.69
CA GLY A 78 -3.29 -7.68 5.97
C GLY A 78 -3.39 -6.50 5.00
N ILE A 79 -2.36 -5.65 4.95
CA ILE A 79 -2.33 -4.50 4.07
C ILE A 79 -1.05 -4.54 3.25
N SER A 80 -1.19 -4.46 1.93
CA SER A 80 -0.06 -4.28 1.02
C SER A 80 -0.14 -2.97 0.25
N HIS A 81 0.98 -2.58 -0.31
CA HIS A 81 1.13 -1.29 -1.01
C HIS A 81 1.93 -1.41 -2.29
N ASP A 82 1.86 -0.36 -3.12
CA ASP A 82 2.85 -0.04 -4.13
C ASP A 82 3.53 1.27 -3.76
N MET A 83 4.86 1.34 -3.95
CA MET A 83 5.66 2.55 -3.77
C MET A 83 6.65 2.76 -4.90
N ILE A 84 6.83 4.02 -5.28
CA ILE A 84 7.78 4.45 -6.30
C ILE A 84 8.82 5.34 -5.62
N ALA A 85 10.09 4.94 -5.68
CA ALA A 85 11.22 5.72 -5.21
C ALA A 85 11.82 6.56 -6.34
N GLY A 86 12.17 7.81 -6.06
CA GLY A 86 12.84 8.67 -7.01
C GLY A 86 11.95 9.17 -8.14
N PHE A 87 10.68 9.42 -7.86
CA PHE A 87 9.79 10.11 -8.81
C PHE A 87 10.38 11.50 -9.14
N PRO A 88 10.23 12.01 -10.39
CA PRO A 88 10.79 13.30 -10.78
C PRO A 88 10.51 14.40 -9.76
N SER A 89 11.55 15.13 -9.39
CA SER A 89 11.61 16.17 -8.37
C SER A 89 11.46 15.69 -6.90
N GLU A 90 11.46 14.40 -6.62
CA GLU A 90 11.43 13.91 -5.25
C GLU A 90 12.67 14.39 -4.48
N THR A 91 12.44 15.11 -3.37
CA THR A 91 13.49 15.56 -2.45
C THR A 91 13.79 14.51 -1.38
N ASP A 92 14.84 14.74 -0.58
CA ASP A 92 15.12 13.87 0.57
C ASP A 92 14.00 13.94 1.61
N GLN A 93 13.37 15.11 1.80
CA GLN A 93 12.22 15.23 2.71
C GLN A 93 11.02 14.40 2.22
N ASP A 94 10.69 14.43 0.93
CA ASP A 94 9.62 13.61 0.37
C ASP A 94 9.87 12.10 0.57
N HIS A 95 11.14 11.70 0.44
CA HIS A 95 11.54 10.33 0.70
C HIS A 95 11.39 9.98 2.19
N GLN A 96 11.81 10.86 3.12
CA GLN A 96 11.59 10.67 4.55
C GLN A 96 10.11 10.61 4.91
N ASP A 97 9.26 11.42 4.28
CA ASP A 97 7.81 11.35 4.45
C ASP A 97 7.26 9.97 4.03
N THR A 98 7.80 9.40 2.96
CA THR A 98 7.45 8.04 2.50
C THR A 98 7.87 6.98 3.52
N LEU A 99 9.10 7.03 4.03
CA LEU A 99 9.57 6.12 5.07
C LEU A 99 8.76 6.27 6.37
N GLY A 100 8.42 7.51 6.76
CA GLY A 100 7.58 7.79 7.93
C GLY A 100 6.15 7.25 7.78
N LEU A 101 5.57 7.29 6.58
CA LEU A 101 4.28 6.65 6.32
C LEU A 101 4.37 5.13 6.44
N MET A 102 5.44 4.51 5.96
CA MET A 102 5.66 3.08 6.12
C MET A 102 5.75 2.68 7.59
N ASP A 103 6.46 3.46 8.41
CA ASP A 103 6.56 3.24 9.87
C ASP A 103 5.20 3.36 10.58
N TYR A 104 4.36 4.27 10.11
CA TYR A 104 3.00 4.41 10.64
C TYR A 104 2.12 3.19 10.32
N VAL A 105 2.11 2.76 9.06
CA VAL A 105 1.21 1.69 8.59
C VAL A 105 1.70 0.31 8.98
N LYS A 106 3.01 0.04 8.90
CA LYS A 106 3.64 -1.28 9.08
C LYS A 106 2.99 -2.32 8.19
N TYR A 107 3.19 -2.15 6.89
CA TYR A 107 2.60 -3.02 5.87
C TYR A 107 3.06 -4.48 6.01
N ASP A 108 2.17 -5.39 5.64
CA ASP A 108 2.48 -6.83 5.61
C ASP A 108 3.35 -7.18 4.41
N PHE A 109 3.09 -6.54 3.26
CA PHE A 109 3.79 -6.76 2.00
C PHE A 109 3.74 -5.52 1.12
N GLY A 110 4.64 -5.42 0.12
CA GLY A 110 4.61 -4.32 -0.85
C GLY A 110 5.36 -4.60 -2.12
N PHE A 111 4.96 -3.91 -3.18
CA PHE A 111 5.70 -3.82 -4.44
C PHE A 111 6.38 -2.46 -4.49
N MET A 112 7.69 -2.47 -4.71
CA MET A 112 8.51 -1.27 -4.64
C MET A 112 9.35 -1.14 -5.90
N PHE A 113 9.31 0.04 -6.51
CA PHE A 113 9.96 0.30 -7.79
C PHE A 113 10.79 1.57 -7.74
N ALA A 114 11.95 1.57 -8.39
CA ALA A 114 12.56 2.83 -8.79
C ALA A 114 11.72 3.45 -9.92
N TYR A 115 11.56 4.77 -9.90
CA TYR A 115 10.90 5.44 -11.00
C TYR A 115 11.62 5.14 -12.32
N SER A 116 10.83 4.81 -13.31
CA SER A 116 11.23 4.64 -14.69
C SER A 116 10.21 5.34 -15.57
N GLU A 117 10.69 6.16 -16.48
CA GLU A 117 9.82 6.87 -17.41
C GLU A 117 9.04 5.89 -18.29
N ARG A 118 7.74 6.10 -18.34
CA ARG A 118 6.85 5.31 -19.22
C ARG A 118 6.32 6.19 -20.34
N PRO A 119 6.62 5.90 -21.60
CA PRO A 119 6.10 6.67 -22.74
C PRO A 119 4.58 6.81 -22.67
N GLY A 120 4.10 8.00 -23.01
CA GLY A 120 2.67 8.29 -23.02
C GLY A 120 2.05 8.75 -21.70
N THR A 121 2.75 8.63 -20.57
CA THR A 121 2.25 9.13 -19.28
C THR A 121 2.34 10.65 -19.18
N LEU A 122 1.51 11.24 -18.31
CA LEU A 122 1.55 12.67 -18.03
C LEU A 122 2.90 13.10 -17.43
N ALA A 123 3.49 12.26 -16.57
CA ALA A 123 4.79 12.51 -15.97
C ALA A 123 5.88 12.61 -17.04
N ALA A 124 5.97 11.64 -17.95
CA ALA A 124 6.94 11.63 -19.05
C ALA A 124 6.82 12.83 -20.00
N ARG A 125 5.60 13.40 -20.12
CA ARG A 125 5.36 14.55 -21.02
C ARG A 125 5.63 15.90 -20.38
N LYS A 126 5.52 16.02 -19.05
CA LYS A 126 5.47 17.31 -18.36
C LYS A 126 6.53 17.52 -17.29
N ILE A 127 7.21 16.47 -16.86
CA ILE A 127 8.15 16.56 -15.76
C ILE A 127 9.45 15.91 -16.20
N GLU A 128 10.54 16.67 -16.17
CA GLU A 128 11.89 16.17 -16.40
C GLU A 128 12.30 15.20 -15.28
N ASP A 129 12.93 14.08 -15.64
CA ASP A 129 13.46 13.12 -14.69
C ASP A 129 14.81 13.61 -14.13
N ASP A 130 14.74 14.45 -13.10
CA ASP A 130 15.84 15.16 -12.47
C ASP A 130 16.48 14.41 -11.27
N VAL A 131 15.97 13.21 -10.94
CA VAL A 131 16.51 12.40 -9.85
C VAL A 131 17.53 11.39 -10.40
N PRO A 132 18.85 11.52 -10.04
CA PRO A 132 19.87 10.60 -10.54
C PRO A 132 19.60 9.13 -10.19
N ASP A 133 19.90 8.20 -11.09
CA ASP A 133 19.72 6.76 -10.88
C ASP A 133 20.37 6.20 -9.61
N PRO A 134 21.57 6.62 -9.20
CA PRO A 134 22.15 6.19 -7.92
C PRO A 134 21.27 6.57 -6.72
N ILE A 135 20.64 7.75 -6.77
CA ILE A 135 19.74 8.23 -5.71
C ILE A 135 18.44 7.40 -5.71
N LYS A 136 17.83 7.16 -6.88
CA LYS A 136 16.66 6.28 -7.00
C LYS A 136 16.93 4.89 -6.42
N LYS A 137 18.06 4.28 -6.78
CA LYS A 137 18.47 2.96 -6.27
C LYS A 137 18.69 2.97 -4.75
N LYS A 138 19.36 3.99 -4.21
CA LYS A 138 19.57 4.15 -2.77
C LYS A 138 18.24 4.25 -2.02
N ARG A 139 17.32 5.12 -2.50
CA ARG A 139 15.98 5.29 -1.90
C ARG A 139 15.17 4.01 -1.98
N LEU A 140 15.19 3.31 -3.12
CA LEU A 140 14.51 2.02 -3.27
C LEU A 140 15.05 1.00 -2.27
N SER A 141 16.37 0.90 -2.09
CA SER A 141 16.97 -0.02 -1.12
C SER A 141 16.49 0.27 0.31
N GLN A 142 16.37 1.54 0.70
CA GLN A 142 15.85 1.94 2.02
C GLN A 142 14.37 1.56 2.20
N ILE A 143 13.55 1.72 1.17
CA ILE A 143 12.13 1.29 1.19
C ILE A 143 12.04 -0.23 1.33
N ILE A 144 12.86 -0.99 0.57
CA ILE A 144 12.90 -2.46 0.63
C ILE A 144 13.30 -2.94 2.02
N GLU A 145 14.38 -2.39 2.58
CA GLU A 145 14.84 -2.73 3.93
C GLU A 145 13.76 -2.47 4.98
N LYS A 146 13.12 -1.30 4.92
CA LYS A 146 12.03 -0.95 5.83
C LYS A 146 10.84 -1.91 5.69
N GLN A 147 10.46 -2.27 4.46
CA GLN A 147 9.40 -3.24 4.22
C GLN A 147 9.76 -4.61 4.80
N GLN A 148 10.99 -5.07 4.65
CA GLN A 148 11.43 -6.34 5.23
C GLN A 148 11.32 -6.34 6.76
N GLN A 149 11.71 -5.24 7.41
CA GLN A 149 11.54 -5.08 8.87
C GLN A 149 10.07 -5.15 9.27
N HIS A 150 9.18 -4.44 8.55
CA HIS A 150 7.74 -4.47 8.84
C HIS A 150 7.13 -5.86 8.59
N SER A 151 7.47 -6.52 7.48
CA SER A 151 7.00 -7.88 7.19
C SER A 151 7.42 -8.87 8.28
N GLN A 152 8.65 -8.75 8.81
CA GLN A 152 9.10 -9.58 9.94
C GLN A 152 8.28 -9.31 11.21
N ILE A 153 8.02 -8.04 11.55
CA ILE A 153 7.18 -7.68 12.71
C ILE A 153 5.79 -8.28 12.56
N ARG A 154 5.19 -8.12 11.39
CA ARG A 154 3.83 -8.62 11.10
C ARG A 154 3.78 -10.16 11.13
N THR A 155 4.77 -10.83 10.57
CA THR A 155 4.84 -12.30 10.56
C THR A 155 5.10 -12.86 11.97
N LYS A 156 5.98 -12.23 12.76
CA LYS A 156 6.24 -12.64 14.15
C LYS A 156 4.99 -12.59 15.03
N ALA A 157 4.02 -11.74 14.72
CA ALA A 157 2.75 -11.68 15.44
C ALA A 157 1.92 -12.98 15.33
N PHE A 158 2.21 -13.86 14.38
CA PHE A 158 1.56 -15.18 14.24
C PHE A 158 2.25 -16.31 15.00
N LEU A 159 3.42 -16.07 15.59
CA LEU A 159 4.14 -17.11 16.35
C LEU A 159 3.29 -17.61 17.52
N GLY A 160 3.17 -18.91 17.66
CA GLY A 160 2.35 -19.55 18.69
C GLY A 160 0.84 -19.54 18.42
N GLN A 161 0.39 -19.03 17.26
CA GLN A 161 -1.01 -19.08 16.87
C GLN A 161 -1.27 -20.23 15.88
N THR A 162 -2.43 -20.87 16.00
CA THR A 162 -2.96 -21.77 14.99
C THR A 162 -3.79 -20.96 14.00
N VAL A 163 -3.44 -21.02 12.71
CA VAL A 163 -4.15 -20.31 11.65
C VAL A 163 -4.65 -21.27 10.57
N CYS A 164 -5.82 -21.00 10.03
CA CYS A 164 -6.36 -21.74 8.89
C CYS A 164 -5.77 -21.19 7.59
N VAL A 165 -5.13 -22.06 6.81
CA VAL A 165 -4.50 -21.72 5.53
C VAL A 165 -5.15 -22.49 4.38
N LEU A 166 -5.20 -21.86 3.20
CA LEU A 166 -5.52 -22.54 1.96
C LEU A 166 -4.23 -23.03 1.32
N ILE A 167 -4.14 -24.33 1.07
CA ILE A 167 -3.01 -24.91 0.32
C ILE A 167 -3.38 -24.87 -1.15
N GLU A 168 -2.61 -24.13 -1.93
CA GLU A 168 -2.73 -24.07 -3.38
C GLU A 168 -1.65 -24.97 -4.00
N LYS A 169 -2.00 -25.63 -5.14
CA LYS A 169 -1.06 -26.49 -5.87
C LYS A 169 -0.13 -25.68 -6.77
#